data_9c1f9e4893520f59d89fc701795d4eb0
#
_entry.id   9c1f9e4893520f59d89fc701795d4eb0
#
_cell.length_a   1.000
_cell.length_b   1.000
_cell.length_c   1.000
_cell.angle_alpha   90.00
_cell.angle_beta   90.00
_cell.angle_gamma   90.00
#
_symmetry.space_group_name_H-M   'P 1'
#
loop_
_entity.id
_entity.type
_entity.pdbx_description
1 polymer ?
#
loop_
_entity_poly.entity_id
_entity_poly.type
_entity_poly.pdbx_seq_one_letter_code
_entity_poly.pdbx_strand_id
1 'polypeptide(L)'
;RLSPHTGKTDCLVLDYGGNILRHGPVDMIRVKEQGAGKGGDTPAKKCPQCLALIHAGYAACPECNYVFPVNENNDKMTYTASNAGVISGQVTRTDYDVHGVYYCTHEKRYAEPGTPRTMRIDYCVGFNDYKSEWVCPEHTGYARNKFEKWWSERAAFGTPVPSTAKEAVALANQGLLAEPTQITVKTVAGEKFERIVKWQLKDRPVMREPGDDSDEIGEYHSNSPGDLGVSQEPDWD
;
A
#
# COMPACT_ATOMS: atom_id res chain seq x y z
N ARG A 1 13.57 -20.78 -21.85
CA ARG A 1 13.97 -22.02 -21.19
C ARG A 1 15.44 -21.94 -20.79
N LEU A 2 15.76 -22.26 -19.55
CA LEU A 2 17.14 -22.36 -19.09
C LEU A 2 17.77 -23.62 -19.70
N SER A 3 18.96 -23.46 -20.24
CA SER A 3 19.76 -24.58 -20.77
C SER A 3 21.18 -24.47 -20.27
N PRO A 4 21.74 -25.50 -19.63
CA PRO A 4 23.11 -25.47 -19.12
C PRO A 4 24.15 -25.30 -20.24
N HIS A 5 23.85 -25.70 -21.47
CA HIS A 5 24.74 -25.58 -22.62
C HIS A 5 24.87 -24.16 -23.18
N THR A 6 23.95 -23.26 -22.84
CA THR A 6 23.95 -21.86 -23.35
C THR A 6 24.53 -20.87 -22.38
N GLY A 7 24.98 -21.32 -21.18
CA GLY A 7 25.47 -20.43 -20.13
C GLY A 7 24.40 -19.48 -19.53
N LYS A 8 23.13 -19.72 -19.83
CA LYS A 8 22.02 -18.95 -19.24
C LYS A 8 21.85 -19.30 -17.78
N THR A 9 21.91 -18.29 -16.94
CA THR A 9 21.70 -18.39 -15.47
C THR A 9 20.32 -17.92 -15.04
N ASP A 10 19.63 -17.17 -15.91
CA ASP A 10 18.35 -16.54 -15.60
C ASP A 10 17.38 -16.54 -16.80
N CYS A 11 16.13 -16.24 -16.57
CA CYS A 11 15.15 -15.94 -17.60
C CYS A 11 14.23 -14.81 -17.14
N LEU A 12 13.87 -13.93 -18.07
CA LEU A 12 12.89 -12.88 -17.86
C LEU A 12 11.49 -13.42 -18.19
N VAL A 13 10.55 -13.28 -17.24
CA VAL A 13 9.14 -13.62 -17.44
C VAL A 13 8.36 -12.31 -17.47
N LEU A 14 7.65 -12.05 -18.58
CA LEU A 14 6.79 -10.88 -18.73
C LEU A 14 5.34 -11.31 -18.52
N ASP A 15 4.76 -10.93 -17.39
CA ASP A 15 3.36 -11.23 -17.03
C ASP A 15 2.47 -10.00 -17.25
N TYR A 16 2.01 -9.81 -18.48
CA TYR A 16 1.07 -8.74 -18.85
C TYR A 16 -0.36 -8.97 -18.32
N GLY A 17 -0.70 -10.22 -18.00
CA GLY A 17 -2.02 -10.60 -17.49
C GLY A 17 -2.15 -10.44 -15.98
N GLY A 18 -1.06 -10.14 -15.27
CA GLY A 18 -1.02 -10.10 -13.81
C GLY A 18 -1.34 -11.45 -13.15
N ASN A 19 -1.03 -12.55 -13.85
CA ASN A 19 -1.35 -13.90 -13.37
C ASN A 19 -0.59 -14.24 -12.08
N ILE A 20 0.67 -13.80 -11.97
CA ILE A 20 1.49 -14.04 -10.78
C ILE A 20 0.91 -13.31 -9.56
N LEU A 21 0.42 -12.07 -9.75
CA LEU A 21 -0.24 -11.32 -8.67
C LEU A 21 -1.59 -11.94 -8.28
N ARG A 22 -2.30 -12.53 -9.25
CA ARG A 22 -3.64 -13.12 -9.06
C ARG A 22 -3.57 -14.54 -8.50
N HIS A 23 -2.65 -15.36 -8.96
CA HIS A 23 -2.59 -16.79 -8.67
C HIS A 23 -1.38 -17.20 -7.82
N GLY A 24 -0.43 -16.28 -7.59
CA GLY A 24 0.82 -16.55 -6.90
C GLY A 24 1.93 -17.11 -7.81
N PRO A 25 3.10 -17.42 -7.23
CA PRO A 25 4.25 -17.98 -7.94
C PRO A 25 3.90 -19.29 -8.69
N VAL A 26 4.51 -19.51 -9.85
CA VAL A 26 4.19 -20.63 -10.76
C VAL A 26 4.47 -22.00 -10.15
N ASP A 27 5.39 -22.10 -9.21
CA ASP A 27 5.75 -23.34 -8.49
C ASP A 27 4.80 -23.63 -7.31
N MET A 28 3.95 -22.70 -6.92
CA MET A 28 2.95 -22.87 -5.87
C MET A 28 1.55 -23.18 -6.39
N ILE A 29 1.36 -23.21 -7.71
CA ILE A 29 0.06 -23.51 -8.32
C ILE A 29 -0.29 -24.96 -8.02
N ARG A 30 -1.35 -25.17 -7.23
CA ARG A 30 -1.92 -26.51 -6.99
C ARG A 30 -3.09 -26.72 -7.90
N VAL A 31 -3.01 -27.74 -8.74
CA VAL A 31 -4.18 -28.25 -9.47
C VAL A 31 -5.14 -28.81 -8.42
N LYS A 32 -6.34 -28.22 -8.29
CA LYS A 32 -7.37 -28.85 -7.49
C LYS A 32 -7.69 -30.20 -8.16
N GLU A 33 -7.41 -31.28 -7.46
CA GLU A 33 -7.94 -32.57 -7.85
C GLU A 33 -9.46 -32.42 -8.00
N GLN A 34 -9.96 -32.70 -9.18
CA GLN A 34 -11.40 -32.77 -9.37
C GLN A 34 -11.92 -33.88 -8.47
N GLY A 35 -12.40 -33.50 -7.28
CA GLY A 35 -13.08 -34.44 -6.41
C GLY A 35 -14.23 -35.06 -7.22
N ALA A 36 -14.25 -36.37 -7.28
CA ALA A 36 -15.37 -37.13 -7.81
C ALA A 36 -16.64 -36.71 -7.04
N GLY A 37 -17.46 -35.89 -7.64
CA GLY A 37 -18.74 -35.57 -7.03
C GLY A 37 -19.02 -34.06 -6.90
N LYS A 38 -19.84 -33.66 -7.70
CA LYS A 38 -20.66 -32.53 -8.09
C LYS A 38 -20.10 -31.92 -9.36
N GLY A 39 -20.47 -32.55 -10.47
CA GLY A 39 -20.55 -31.83 -11.72
C GLY A 39 -21.31 -30.56 -11.42
N GLY A 40 -20.64 -29.40 -11.50
CA GLY A 40 -21.32 -28.14 -11.38
C GLY A 40 -22.43 -28.14 -12.42
N ASP A 41 -23.63 -27.74 -12.01
CA ASP A 41 -24.72 -27.56 -12.95
C ASP A 41 -24.19 -26.75 -14.14
N THR A 42 -24.48 -27.22 -15.33
CA THR A 42 -24.09 -26.50 -16.56
C THR A 42 -24.55 -25.06 -16.41
N PRO A 43 -23.65 -24.06 -16.51
CA PRO A 43 -24.02 -22.70 -16.24
C PRO A 43 -25.15 -22.28 -17.18
N ALA A 44 -26.32 -22.01 -16.63
CA ALA A 44 -27.52 -21.64 -17.36
C ALA A 44 -27.94 -20.21 -17.01
N LYS A 45 -28.52 -19.49 -17.98
CA LYS A 45 -29.12 -18.18 -17.79
C LYS A 45 -30.53 -18.15 -18.33
N LYS A 46 -31.39 -17.34 -17.73
CA LYS A 46 -32.77 -17.15 -18.15
C LYS A 46 -32.86 -15.97 -19.12
N CYS A 47 -33.50 -16.15 -20.25
CA CYS A 47 -33.73 -15.06 -21.21
C CYS A 47 -34.73 -14.08 -20.61
N PRO A 48 -34.45 -12.76 -20.59
CA PRO A 48 -35.39 -11.77 -20.04
C PRO A 48 -36.62 -11.56 -20.91
N GLN A 49 -36.56 -11.89 -22.20
CA GLN A 49 -37.64 -11.68 -23.15
C GLN A 49 -38.62 -12.86 -23.22
N CYS A 50 -38.11 -14.09 -23.40
CA CYS A 50 -38.97 -15.29 -23.59
C CYS A 50 -38.92 -16.22 -22.36
N LEU A 51 -38.16 -15.93 -21.34
CA LEU A 51 -37.99 -16.71 -20.11
C LEU A 51 -37.40 -18.11 -20.30
N ALA A 52 -36.98 -18.47 -21.54
CA ALA A 52 -36.30 -19.73 -21.81
C ALA A 52 -35.00 -19.85 -21.00
N LEU A 53 -34.73 -21.07 -20.51
CA LEU A 53 -33.48 -21.38 -19.82
C LEU A 53 -32.49 -21.86 -20.91
N ILE A 54 -31.40 -21.13 -21.05
CA ILE A 54 -30.39 -21.36 -22.09
C ILE A 54 -29.00 -21.44 -21.47
N HIS A 55 -28.05 -22.03 -22.22
CA HIS A 55 -26.67 -22.06 -21.76
C HIS A 55 -26.09 -20.63 -21.61
N ALA A 56 -25.35 -20.39 -20.54
CA ALA A 56 -24.82 -19.03 -20.21
C ALA A 56 -23.90 -18.45 -21.30
N GLY A 57 -23.27 -19.28 -22.13
CA GLY A 57 -22.37 -18.85 -23.19
C GLY A 57 -23.04 -18.29 -24.46
N TYR A 58 -24.36 -18.38 -24.61
CA TYR A 58 -25.03 -17.81 -25.78
C TYR A 58 -25.02 -16.28 -25.77
N ALA A 59 -24.55 -15.67 -26.86
CA ALA A 59 -24.60 -14.21 -27.03
C ALA A 59 -26.01 -13.72 -27.43
N ALA A 60 -26.79 -14.59 -28.10
CA ALA A 60 -28.19 -14.32 -28.42
C ALA A 60 -29.04 -15.53 -28.03
N CYS A 61 -30.30 -15.28 -27.65
CA CYS A 61 -31.23 -16.34 -27.31
C CYS A 61 -31.61 -17.14 -28.53
N PRO A 62 -31.48 -18.49 -28.56
CA PRO A 62 -31.84 -19.30 -29.70
C PRO A 62 -33.35 -19.32 -29.95
N GLU A 63 -34.19 -19.04 -28.97
CA GLU A 63 -35.63 -19.08 -29.08
C GLU A 63 -36.25 -17.76 -29.59
N CYS A 64 -35.74 -16.61 -29.18
CA CYS A 64 -36.32 -15.32 -29.52
C CYS A 64 -35.33 -14.30 -30.08
N ASN A 65 -34.10 -14.70 -30.33
CA ASN A 65 -33.02 -13.85 -30.84
C ASN A 65 -32.68 -12.64 -30.01
N TYR A 66 -33.11 -12.59 -28.74
CA TYR A 66 -32.69 -11.51 -27.83
C TYR A 66 -31.18 -11.52 -27.66
N VAL A 67 -30.53 -10.40 -28.00
CA VAL A 67 -29.08 -10.20 -27.84
C VAL A 67 -28.80 -9.77 -26.39
N PHE A 68 -28.02 -10.56 -25.69
CA PHE A 68 -27.60 -10.21 -24.32
C PHE A 68 -26.57 -9.08 -24.36
N PRO A 69 -26.71 -8.06 -23.49
CA PRO A 69 -25.71 -7.02 -23.39
C PRO A 69 -24.36 -7.66 -23.02
N VAL A 70 -23.34 -7.31 -23.78
CA VAL A 70 -21.96 -7.67 -23.42
C VAL A 70 -21.61 -6.89 -22.15
N ASN A 71 -21.33 -7.59 -21.08
CA ASN A 71 -20.71 -6.94 -19.92
C ASN A 71 -19.34 -6.46 -20.39
N GLU A 72 -19.25 -5.19 -20.67
CA GLU A 72 -17.96 -4.49 -20.81
C GLU A 72 -17.33 -4.40 -19.42
N ASN A 73 -16.92 -5.56 -18.88
CA ASN A 73 -15.92 -5.57 -17.83
C ASN A 73 -14.65 -5.05 -18.50
N ASN A 74 -14.50 -3.74 -18.46
CA ASN A 74 -13.26 -3.06 -18.74
C ASN A 74 -12.25 -3.41 -17.64
N ASP A 75 -11.92 -4.69 -17.50
CA ASP A 75 -10.65 -5.11 -16.90
C ASP A 75 -9.57 -4.64 -17.89
N LYS A 76 -9.28 -3.34 -17.79
CA LYS A 76 -8.17 -2.74 -18.50
C LYS A 76 -6.94 -3.55 -18.13
N MET A 77 -6.44 -4.33 -19.07
CA MET A 77 -5.15 -4.99 -18.92
C MET A 77 -4.15 -3.90 -18.52
N THR A 78 -3.63 -3.99 -17.31
CA THR A 78 -2.57 -3.11 -16.89
C THR A 78 -1.31 -3.54 -17.62
N TYR A 79 -0.84 -2.71 -18.53
CA TYR A 79 0.41 -2.93 -19.28
C TYR A 79 1.67 -2.66 -18.42
N THR A 80 1.52 -2.49 -17.13
CA THR A 80 2.62 -2.23 -16.22
C THR A 80 3.27 -3.55 -15.82
N ALA A 81 4.57 -3.68 -16.08
CA ALA A 81 5.34 -4.82 -15.62
C ALA A 81 5.38 -4.88 -14.10
N SER A 82 5.17 -6.07 -13.53
CA SER A 82 5.28 -6.30 -12.10
C SER A 82 6.67 -6.78 -11.73
N ASN A 83 7.20 -6.30 -10.60
CA ASN A 83 8.41 -6.81 -9.97
C ASN A 83 8.14 -8.00 -9.02
N ALA A 84 6.92 -8.55 -9.04
CA ALA A 84 6.57 -9.71 -8.23
C ALA A 84 7.45 -10.93 -8.58
N GLY A 85 7.92 -11.65 -7.57
CA GLY A 85 8.72 -12.85 -7.77
C GLY A 85 7.93 -13.96 -8.46
N VAL A 86 8.51 -14.57 -9.49
CA VAL A 86 7.89 -15.63 -10.31
C VAL A 86 7.92 -16.99 -9.60
N ILE A 87 8.96 -17.22 -8.79
CA ILE A 87 9.19 -18.47 -8.05
C ILE A 87 9.00 -18.19 -6.56
N SER A 88 8.39 -19.13 -5.84
CA SER A 88 8.21 -19.03 -4.39
C SER A 88 9.55 -18.84 -3.66
N GLY A 89 9.53 -18.04 -2.60
CA GLY A 89 10.74 -17.71 -1.84
C GLY A 89 11.67 -16.69 -2.51
N GLN A 90 11.41 -16.26 -3.75
CA GLN A 90 12.16 -15.17 -4.38
C GLN A 90 11.98 -13.88 -3.57
N VAL A 91 13.10 -13.28 -3.18
CA VAL A 91 13.14 -12.06 -2.38
C VAL A 91 13.36 -10.87 -3.28
N THR A 92 12.41 -9.94 -3.25
CA THR A 92 12.55 -8.63 -3.91
C THR A 92 12.68 -7.55 -2.84
N ARG A 93 13.56 -6.58 -3.06
CA ARG A 93 13.68 -5.38 -2.22
C ARG A 93 13.44 -4.18 -3.10
N THR A 94 12.53 -3.32 -2.66
CA THR A 94 12.17 -2.10 -3.37
C THR A 94 12.28 -0.93 -2.42
N ASP A 95 12.95 0.11 -2.87
CA ASP A 95 13.08 1.37 -2.14
C ASP A 95 11.94 2.30 -2.56
N TYR A 96 11.30 2.93 -1.58
CA TYR A 96 10.21 3.88 -1.78
C TYR A 96 10.52 5.18 -1.07
N ASP A 97 10.32 6.30 -1.76
CA ASP A 97 10.35 7.62 -1.15
C ASP A 97 9.08 7.84 -0.33
N VAL A 98 9.21 8.40 0.86
CA VAL A 98 8.10 8.64 1.79
C VAL A 98 7.66 10.09 1.70
N HIS A 99 6.40 10.31 1.35
CA HIS A 99 5.79 11.64 1.21
C HIS A 99 5.03 12.08 2.46
N GLY A 100 4.67 11.15 3.33
CA GLY A 100 3.97 11.43 4.59
C GLY A 100 3.89 10.19 5.47
N VAL A 101 3.73 10.42 6.77
CA VAL A 101 3.61 9.36 7.79
C VAL A 101 2.36 9.60 8.62
N TYR A 102 1.57 8.56 8.82
CA TYR A 102 0.33 8.60 9.59
C TYR A 102 0.39 7.59 10.71
N TYR A 103 -0.04 8.00 11.90
CA TYR A 103 0.01 7.18 13.10
C TYR A 103 -1.40 6.93 13.61
N CYS A 104 -1.74 5.67 13.86
CA CYS A 104 -3.02 5.33 14.45
C CYS A 104 -2.92 4.17 15.44
N THR A 105 -3.85 4.15 16.39
CA THR A 105 -4.00 3.01 17.31
C THR A 105 -4.73 1.89 16.57
N HIS A 106 -4.19 0.69 16.61
CA HIS A 106 -4.78 -0.48 15.97
C HIS A 106 -5.18 -1.50 17.03
N GLU A 107 -6.42 -1.95 16.96
CA GLU A 107 -6.97 -3.06 17.75
C GLU A 107 -7.21 -4.26 16.84
N LYS A 108 -6.88 -5.43 17.32
CA LYS A 108 -7.15 -6.66 16.59
C LYS A 108 -8.66 -6.88 16.50
N ARG A 109 -9.18 -7.17 15.31
CA ARG A 109 -10.59 -7.49 15.12
C ARG A 109 -10.97 -8.71 16.00
N TYR A 110 -12.05 -8.62 16.74
CA TYR A 110 -12.49 -9.65 17.73
C TYR A 110 -11.50 -9.88 18.85
N ALA A 111 -10.79 -8.85 19.30
CA ALA A 111 -9.93 -8.94 20.47
C ALA A 111 -10.77 -9.05 21.75
N GLU A 112 -10.31 -9.88 22.69
CA GLU A 112 -10.90 -9.93 24.03
C GLU A 112 -10.60 -8.64 24.80
N PRO A 113 -11.46 -8.25 25.75
CA PRO A 113 -11.20 -7.12 26.64
C PRO A 113 -9.83 -7.27 27.32
N GLY A 114 -8.98 -6.25 27.25
CA GLY A 114 -7.62 -6.27 27.79
C GLY A 114 -6.52 -6.76 26.83
N THR A 115 -6.85 -7.09 25.58
CA THR A 115 -5.83 -7.40 24.58
C THR A 115 -4.94 -6.17 24.32
N PRO A 116 -3.59 -6.31 24.38
CA PRO A 116 -2.67 -5.22 24.11
C PRO A 116 -2.88 -4.63 22.72
N ARG A 117 -2.97 -3.29 22.65
CA ARG A 117 -3.09 -2.55 21.39
C ARG A 117 -1.74 -2.36 20.75
N THR A 118 -1.76 -2.15 19.44
CA THR A 118 -0.57 -1.82 18.68
C THR A 118 -0.69 -0.41 18.10
N MET A 119 0.44 0.23 17.85
CA MET A 119 0.51 1.43 17.04
C MET A 119 0.79 1.01 15.60
N ARG A 120 -0.07 1.41 14.68
CA ARG A 120 0.11 1.25 13.25
C ARG A 120 0.67 2.54 12.66
N ILE A 121 1.67 2.38 11.81
CA ILE A 121 2.30 3.46 11.08
C ILE A 121 2.07 3.21 9.60
N ASP A 122 1.48 4.17 8.90
CA ASP A 122 1.25 4.12 7.47
C ASP A 122 2.16 5.12 6.76
N TYR A 123 3.06 4.62 5.94
CA TYR A 123 3.97 5.41 5.11
C TYR A 123 3.34 5.63 3.74
N CYS A 124 3.05 6.89 3.40
CA CYS A 124 2.57 7.27 2.07
C CYS A 124 3.74 7.25 1.09
N VAL A 125 3.72 6.33 0.13
CA VAL A 125 4.79 6.15 -0.87
C VAL A 125 4.34 6.49 -2.29
N GLY A 126 3.07 6.88 -2.46
CA GLY A 126 2.51 7.26 -3.74
C GLY A 126 1.06 7.68 -3.63
N PHE A 127 0.42 7.95 -4.77
CA PHE A 127 -1.01 8.27 -4.79
C PHE A 127 -1.83 7.05 -4.38
N ASN A 128 -2.45 7.10 -3.19
CA ASN A 128 -3.18 5.99 -2.55
C ASN A 128 -2.36 4.70 -2.33
N ASP A 129 -1.01 4.79 -2.33
CA ASP A 129 -0.14 3.67 -1.98
C ASP A 129 0.49 3.89 -0.60
N TYR A 130 0.20 2.97 0.31
CA TYR A 130 0.66 3.03 1.71
C TYR A 130 1.34 1.72 2.07
N LYS A 131 2.49 1.84 2.74
CA LYS A 131 3.18 0.71 3.37
C LYS A 131 3.01 0.81 4.88
N SER A 132 2.55 -0.27 5.50
CA SER A 132 2.19 -0.26 6.92
C SER A 132 3.16 -1.05 7.77
N GLU A 133 3.44 -0.54 8.96
CA GLU A 133 4.22 -1.19 10.01
C GLU A 133 3.44 -1.18 11.33
N TRP A 134 3.63 -2.20 12.15
CA TRP A 134 3.02 -2.31 13.46
C TRP A 134 4.09 -2.43 14.52
N VAL A 135 4.00 -1.59 15.54
CA VAL A 135 4.86 -1.62 16.72
C VAL A 135 4.02 -1.82 17.98
N CYS A 136 4.61 -2.41 19.01
CA CYS A 136 3.90 -3.03 20.13
C CYS A 136 4.23 -2.37 21.46
N PRO A 137 3.73 -1.14 21.77
CA PRO A 137 4.03 -0.44 23.03
C PRO A 137 3.43 -1.09 24.28
N GLU A 138 2.26 -1.74 24.17
CA GLU A 138 1.53 -2.34 25.30
C GLU A 138 1.91 -3.82 25.56
N HIS A 139 2.76 -4.38 24.71
CA HIS A 139 3.18 -5.78 24.83
C HIS A 139 4.34 -5.91 25.83
N THR A 140 4.66 -7.15 26.20
CA THR A 140 5.78 -7.48 27.08
C THR A 140 6.87 -8.28 26.36
N GLY A 141 8.04 -8.41 26.98
CA GLY A 141 9.12 -9.24 26.47
C GLY A 141 9.70 -8.73 25.14
N TYR A 142 9.93 -9.64 24.21
CA TYR A 142 10.61 -9.32 22.94
C TYR A 142 9.90 -8.22 22.11
N ALA A 143 8.58 -8.24 22.06
CA ALA A 143 7.80 -7.24 21.30
C ALA A 143 7.96 -5.84 21.89
N ARG A 144 7.99 -5.72 23.21
CA ARG A 144 8.26 -4.47 23.94
C ARG A 144 9.68 -3.98 23.69
N ASN A 145 10.67 -4.83 23.83
CA ASN A 145 12.07 -4.46 23.60
C ASN A 145 12.31 -3.98 22.15
N LYS A 146 11.64 -4.62 21.18
CA LYS A 146 11.69 -4.19 19.78
C LYS A 146 11.07 -2.80 19.60
N PHE A 147 9.95 -2.52 20.27
CA PHE A 147 9.33 -1.21 20.26
C PHE A 147 10.22 -0.14 20.90
N GLU A 148 10.82 -0.41 22.06
CA GLU A 148 11.71 0.51 22.75
C GLU A 148 12.93 0.89 21.90
N LYS A 149 13.53 -0.10 21.23
CA LYS A 149 14.61 0.16 20.26
C LYS A 149 14.12 1.03 19.10
N TRP A 150 12.99 0.68 18.50
CA TRP A 150 12.39 1.42 17.39
C TRP A 150 12.09 2.87 17.79
N TRP A 151 11.56 3.07 19.00
CA TRP A 151 11.26 4.38 19.58
C TRP A 151 12.53 5.19 19.82
N SER A 152 13.52 4.60 20.45
CA SER A 152 14.79 5.27 20.77
C SER A 152 15.58 5.72 19.54
N GLU A 153 15.39 5.06 18.41
CA GLU A 153 16.01 5.44 17.13
C GLU A 153 15.36 6.68 16.51
N ARG A 154 14.10 6.98 16.83
CA ARG A 154 13.28 8.01 16.18
C ARG A 154 12.88 9.17 17.06
N ALA A 155 12.64 8.93 18.32
CA ALA A 155 12.13 9.94 19.23
C ALA A 155 13.11 11.09 19.45
N ALA A 156 12.56 12.29 19.64
CA ALA A 156 13.31 13.46 20.09
C ALA A 156 14.06 13.15 21.39
N PHE A 157 15.23 13.75 21.56
CA PHE A 157 16.04 13.52 22.73
C PHE A 157 15.27 13.92 24.01
N GLY A 158 15.23 13.06 25.01
CA GLY A 158 14.49 13.30 26.26
C GLY A 158 13.02 12.88 26.23
N THR A 159 12.47 12.45 25.10
CA THR A 159 11.09 11.95 25.03
C THR A 159 10.97 10.61 25.75
N PRO A 160 10.05 10.46 26.71
CA PRO A 160 9.86 9.19 27.41
C PRO A 160 9.35 8.10 26.45
N VAL A 161 9.69 6.86 26.77
CA VAL A 161 9.14 5.71 26.02
C VAL A 161 7.71 5.47 26.48
N PRO A 162 6.70 5.60 25.60
CA PRO A 162 5.30 5.46 25.99
C PRO A 162 4.97 4.01 26.38
N SER A 163 4.04 3.87 27.31
CA SER A 163 3.56 2.57 27.80
C SER A 163 2.32 2.09 27.05
N THR A 164 1.57 2.98 26.41
CA THR A 164 0.34 2.68 25.70
C THR A 164 0.41 3.08 24.23
N ALA A 165 -0.38 2.42 23.39
CA ALA A 165 -0.47 2.76 21.97
C ALA A 165 -1.06 4.15 21.73
N LYS A 166 -1.99 4.59 22.59
CA LYS A 166 -2.57 5.94 22.51
C LYS A 166 -1.57 7.02 22.82
N GLU A 167 -0.76 6.83 23.85
CA GLU A 167 0.32 7.75 24.24
C GLU A 167 1.36 7.83 23.12
N ALA A 168 1.77 6.68 22.57
CA ALA A 168 2.71 6.62 21.45
C ALA A 168 2.22 7.41 20.23
N VAL A 169 0.94 7.22 19.85
CA VAL A 169 0.31 7.95 18.76
C VAL A 169 0.20 9.44 19.06
N ALA A 170 -0.14 9.82 20.28
CA ALA A 170 -0.24 11.24 20.68
C ALA A 170 1.10 11.96 20.56
N LEU A 171 2.19 11.35 21.05
CA LEU A 171 3.55 11.89 20.94
C LEU A 171 4.04 11.93 19.49
N ALA A 172 3.72 10.91 18.69
CA ALA A 172 4.06 10.87 17.28
C ALA A 172 3.37 12.00 16.49
N ASN A 173 2.09 12.24 16.74
CA ASN A 173 1.31 13.31 16.10
C ASN A 173 1.75 14.73 16.55
N GLN A 174 2.45 14.85 17.64
CA GLN A 174 3.10 16.10 18.06
C GLN A 174 4.42 16.37 17.31
N GLY A 175 4.80 15.51 16.38
CA GLY A 175 6.03 15.66 15.61
C GLY A 175 7.31 15.28 16.39
N LEU A 176 7.19 14.53 17.48
CA LEU A 176 8.33 14.12 18.31
C LEU A 176 9.08 12.91 17.77
N LEU A 177 8.71 12.40 16.60
CA LEU A 177 9.41 11.29 15.93
C LEU A 177 10.06 11.75 14.62
N ALA A 178 11.29 11.30 14.38
CA ALA A 178 11.95 11.45 13.11
C ALA A 178 11.23 10.64 12.04
N GLU A 179 10.75 11.32 11.01
CA GLU A 179 10.10 10.69 9.87
C GLU A 179 11.14 10.12 8.90
N PRO A 180 10.88 8.98 8.25
CA PRO A 180 11.74 8.50 7.19
C PRO A 180 11.54 9.32 5.91
N THR A 181 12.63 9.54 5.18
CA THR A 181 12.62 10.05 3.80
C THR A 181 12.43 8.92 2.79
N GLN A 182 12.93 7.72 3.13
CA GLN A 182 12.88 6.55 2.28
C GLN A 182 12.74 5.28 3.12
N ILE A 183 12.02 4.30 2.59
CA ILE A 183 11.88 2.96 3.19
C ILE A 183 12.23 1.88 2.18
N THR A 184 12.88 0.80 2.64
CA THR A 184 13.11 -0.41 1.84
C THR A 184 12.11 -1.47 2.25
N VAL A 185 11.29 -1.90 1.33
CA VAL A 185 10.29 -2.97 1.51
C VAL A 185 10.83 -4.27 0.95
N LYS A 186 10.79 -5.32 1.76
CA LYS A 186 11.11 -6.70 1.37
C LYS A 186 9.82 -7.44 1.09
N THR A 187 9.68 -7.94 -0.14
CA THR A 187 8.60 -8.82 -0.56
C THR A 187 9.17 -10.20 -0.84
N VAL A 188 8.53 -11.23 -0.34
CA VAL A 188 8.89 -12.63 -0.59
C VAL A 188 7.75 -13.27 -1.38
N ALA A 189 8.06 -13.79 -2.55
CA ALA A 189 7.06 -14.43 -3.40
C ALA A 189 6.41 -15.62 -2.68
N GLY A 190 5.08 -15.61 -2.59
CA GLY A 190 4.30 -16.59 -1.84
C GLY A 190 4.00 -16.19 -0.38
N GLU A 191 4.65 -15.19 0.20
CA GLU A 191 4.25 -14.61 1.47
C GLU A 191 3.14 -13.57 1.27
N LYS A 192 2.17 -13.58 2.18
CA LYS A 192 1.02 -12.66 2.12
C LYS A 192 1.38 -11.21 2.46
N PHE A 193 2.39 -11.01 3.30
CA PHE A 193 2.73 -9.71 3.86
C PHE A 193 4.15 -9.30 3.50
N GLU A 194 4.27 -8.10 2.99
CA GLU A 194 5.55 -7.41 2.82
C GLU A 194 6.07 -6.88 4.17
N ARG A 195 7.38 -6.67 4.26
CA ARG A 195 8.04 -6.20 5.49
C ARG A 195 8.95 -5.03 5.18
N ILE A 196 8.86 -3.99 5.95
CA ILE A 196 9.82 -2.89 5.89
C ILE A 196 11.08 -3.36 6.64
N VAL A 197 12.24 -3.25 5.98
CA VAL A 197 13.53 -3.78 6.50
C VAL A 197 14.56 -2.69 6.75
N LYS A 198 14.38 -1.51 6.13
CA LYS A 198 15.30 -0.39 6.30
C LYS A 198 14.53 0.92 6.22
N TRP A 199 14.99 1.92 6.97
CA TRP A 199 14.49 3.29 6.97
C TRP A 199 15.67 4.24 6.84
N GLN A 200 15.53 5.28 6.03
CA GLN A 200 16.39 6.45 6.05
C GLN A 200 15.64 7.55 6.80
N LEU A 201 16.03 7.82 8.02
CA LEU A 201 15.37 8.79 8.88
C LEU A 201 15.93 10.19 8.63
N LYS A 202 15.07 11.20 8.75
CA LYS A 202 15.47 12.60 8.94
C LYS A 202 16.16 12.78 10.30
N ASP A 203 16.76 13.93 10.53
CA ASP A 203 17.27 14.29 11.83
C ASP A 203 16.16 14.24 12.90
N ARG A 204 16.54 13.87 14.12
CA ARG A 204 15.59 13.79 15.22
C ARG A 204 15.05 15.17 15.54
N PRO A 205 13.73 15.30 15.80
CA PRO A 205 13.16 16.55 16.24
C PRO A 205 13.83 17.03 17.55
N VAL A 206 13.97 18.32 17.70
CA VAL A 206 14.41 18.93 18.96
C VAL A 206 13.17 19.30 19.75
N MET A 207 13.08 18.91 21.02
CA MET A 207 12.03 19.39 21.89
C MET A 207 12.24 20.91 22.09
N ARG A 208 11.30 21.71 21.58
CA ARG A 208 11.25 23.13 21.94
C ARG A 208 10.67 23.23 23.35
N GLU A 209 11.37 23.89 24.24
CA GLU A 209 10.78 24.25 25.54
C GLU A 209 9.62 25.22 25.29
N PRO A 210 8.49 25.08 26.01
CA PRO A 210 7.39 26.03 25.90
C PRO A 210 7.85 27.38 26.46
N GLY A 211 8.20 28.32 25.60
CA GLY A 211 8.63 29.68 25.98
C GLY A 211 9.72 30.31 25.11
N ASP A 212 10.28 29.63 24.15
CA ASP A 212 11.25 30.21 23.22
C ASP A 212 10.54 30.69 21.92
N ASP A 213 9.69 31.70 22.09
CA ASP A 213 9.10 32.48 20.99
C ASP A 213 10.12 33.56 20.54
N SER A 214 11.34 33.16 20.23
CA SER A 214 12.21 34.02 19.43
C SER A 214 11.82 33.88 17.96
N ASP A 215 10.68 34.47 17.64
CA ASP A 215 10.31 34.75 16.26
C ASP A 215 11.39 35.66 15.66
N GLU A 216 12.26 35.07 14.86
CA GLU A 216 12.91 35.84 13.82
C GLU A 216 11.79 36.27 12.84
N ILE A 217 11.25 37.45 13.13
CA ILE A 217 10.47 38.24 12.18
C ILE A 217 11.42 38.53 11.04
N GLY A 218 11.39 37.69 10.03
CA GLY A 218 12.01 37.97 8.74
C GLY A 218 11.47 39.31 8.26
N GLU A 219 12.35 40.30 8.16
CA GLU A 219 12.07 41.60 7.58
C GLU A 219 11.39 41.43 6.23
N TYR A 220 10.07 41.63 6.22
CA TYR A 220 9.33 41.86 5.00
C TYR A 220 9.77 43.21 4.44
N HIS A 221 10.70 43.21 3.50
CA HIS A 221 10.94 44.36 2.65
C HIS A 221 9.63 44.63 1.90
N SER A 222 8.92 45.67 2.34
CA SER A 222 7.82 46.26 1.64
C SER A 222 8.36 46.96 0.37
N ASN A 223 8.41 46.28 -0.75
CA ASN A 223 8.49 46.89 -2.04
C ASN A 223 7.12 47.46 -2.37
N SER A 224 6.97 48.75 -2.20
CA SER A 224 5.87 49.52 -2.74
C SER A 224 5.86 49.38 -4.28
N PRO A 225 4.75 48.99 -4.89
CA PRO A 225 4.64 49.05 -6.34
C PRO A 225 4.44 50.50 -6.77
N GLY A 226 5.42 51.02 -7.47
CA GLY A 226 5.32 52.27 -8.21
C GLY A 226 4.22 52.16 -9.27
N ASP A 227 3.52 53.24 -9.33
CA ASP A 227 2.65 53.77 -10.36
C ASP A 227 2.88 53.16 -11.76
N LEU A 228 1.97 52.34 -12.24
CA LEU A 228 1.91 51.91 -13.63
C LEU A 228 0.59 52.31 -14.25
N GLY A 229 0.75 53.17 -15.24
CA GLY A 229 -0.24 53.82 -16.02
C GLY A 229 -1.35 52.93 -16.61
N VAL A 230 -2.47 53.57 -16.73
CA VAL A 230 -3.65 53.24 -17.50
C VAL A 230 -3.28 52.78 -18.90
N SER A 231 -3.60 51.57 -19.26
CA SER A 231 -3.67 51.11 -20.65
C SER A 231 -5.07 50.61 -20.98
N GLN A 232 -5.57 51.21 -22.05
CA GLN A 232 -6.86 51.13 -22.70
C GLN A 232 -7.33 49.70 -22.98
N GLU A 233 -8.64 49.52 -22.82
CA GLU A 233 -9.40 48.33 -23.28
C GLU A 233 -9.39 48.30 -24.84
N PRO A 234 -9.32 47.10 -25.44
CA PRO A 234 -9.62 46.94 -26.86
C PRO A 234 -11.12 46.68 -27.07
N ASP A 235 -11.74 47.49 -27.91
CA ASP A 235 -13.06 47.31 -28.50
C ASP A 235 -13.13 45.99 -29.29
N TRP A 236 -14.15 45.22 -29.09
CA TRP A 236 -14.56 44.14 -29.96
C TRP A 236 -15.78 44.53 -30.77
N ASP A 237 -15.60 44.75 -32.07
CA ASP A 237 -16.63 44.60 -33.10
C ASP A 237 -16.69 43.16 -33.59
#